data_aacd9906c008b6cdbe748756b117c2bc
#
_entry.id   aacd9906c008b6cdbe748756b117c2bc
#
_cell.length_a   1.000
_cell.length_b   1.000
_cell.length_c   1.000
_cell.angle_alpha   90.00
_cell.angle_beta   90.00
_cell.angle_gamma   90.00
#
_symmetry.space_group_name_H-M   'P 1'
#
loop_
_entity.id
_entity.type
_entity.pdbx_description
1 polymer ?
#
loop_
_entity_poly.entity_id
_entity_poly.type
_entity_poly.pdbx_seq_one_letter_code
_entity_poly.pdbx_strand_id
1 'polypeptide(L)'
;MICSASFGQVIIWISIGFCVTQSAAFSGLNLAIFSVSKLRLEIESTNGNLDALTVLDLRKDSNFTLSTIVWGNVVTNVLLTLLSDSVLTGLGAFLFSTFAITVFGDIFPQAYCSRNALKMAARLRPLLGVYKVMLFPVAKPTAALLNWWLGPEGITLFRERDFRALLIKHGETVGADVGQMEAMGALNFLDLDDIPVQEEGELIDPLSIVTLPTINQRPVLPRFERSSTDPFLRQLDASRKKWVIVVDDSGQPAWVLDADQFLRDALFNEVALDSEVYWHRPVVVSDTNARLGDVMGRMKVRSEHSEDDVIDHDLILVWTKEKRIITGSDLLGRLLRGISTKEVKPS
;
A
#
# COMPACT_ATOMS: atom_id res chain seq x y z
N MET A 1 66.98 20.63 19.76
CA MET A 1 66.12 21.22 18.72
C MET A 1 65.67 20.25 17.64
N ILE A 2 66.47 19.30 17.20
CA ILE A 2 66.08 18.31 16.14
C ILE A 2 64.97 17.35 16.58
N CYS A 3 64.94 16.97 17.88
CA CYS A 3 63.95 16.01 18.39
C CYS A 3 62.54 16.63 18.55
N SER A 4 62.40 17.93 18.77
CA SER A 4 61.13 18.63 18.89
C SER A 4 60.45 18.90 17.52
N ALA A 5 61.23 19.11 16.47
CA ALA A 5 60.73 19.27 15.10
C ALA A 5 60.15 17.96 14.55
N SER A 6 60.81 16.82 14.84
CA SER A 6 60.31 15.50 14.44
C SER A 6 59.00 15.11 15.14
N PHE A 7 58.84 15.43 16.44
CA PHE A 7 57.62 15.16 17.20
C PHE A 7 56.43 15.98 16.71
N GLY A 8 56.63 17.27 16.37
CA GLY A 8 55.61 18.11 15.79
C GLY A 8 55.10 17.59 14.44
N GLN A 9 56.02 17.12 13.58
CA GLN A 9 55.61 16.54 12.29
C GLN A 9 54.81 15.24 12.45
N VAL A 10 55.13 14.37 13.41
CA VAL A 10 54.38 13.17 13.68
C VAL A 10 52.94 13.47 14.13
N ILE A 11 52.78 14.50 14.99
CA ILE A 11 51.43 14.93 15.41
C ILE A 11 50.62 15.41 14.23
N ILE A 12 51.18 16.16 13.30
CA ILE A 12 50.48 16.67 12.12
C ILE A 12 50.03 15.50 11.21
N TRP A 13 50.90 14.51 10.98
CA TRP A 13 50.52 13.33 10.18
C TRP A 13 49.42 12.49 10.85
N ILE A 14 49.44 12.35 12.18
CA ILE A 14 48.31 11.69 12.91
C ILE A 14 47.03 12.50 12.75
N SER A 15 47.11 13.83 12.83
CA SER A 15 45.94 14.71 12.64
C SER A 15 45.40 14.65 11.23
N ILE A 16 46.27 14.57 10.21
CA ILE A 16 45.86 14.34 8.81
C ILE A 16 45.09 12.98 8.68
N GLY A 17 45.67 11.92 9.23
CA GLY A 17 45.03 10.60 9.25
C GLY A 17 43.65 10.62 9.93
N PHE A 18 43.56 11.33 11.08
CA PHE A 18 42.29 11.53 11.77
C PHE A 18 41.30 12.32 10.91
N CYS A 19 41.69 13.39 10.27
CA CYS A 19 40.83 14.16 9.35
C CYS A 19 40.32 13.31 8.18
N VAL A 20 41.17 12.47 7.58
CA VAL A 20 40.74 11.57 6.49
C VAL A 20 39.67 10.59 6.98
N THR A 21 39.83 10.01 8.18
CA THR A 21 38.82 9.11 8.75
C THR A 21 37.51 9.80 9.09
N GLN A 22 37.55 11.05 9.56
CA GLN A 22 36.34 11.85 9.81
C GLN A 22 35.65 12.26 8.52
N SER A 23 36.42 12.70 7.50
CA SER A 23 35.86 12.99 6.17
C SER A 23 35.15 11.76 5.59
N ALA A 24 35.81 10.59 5.66
CA ALA A 24 35.23 9.32 5.25
C ALA A 24 33.92 8.98 5.98
N ALA A 25 33.88 9.23 7.29
CA ALA A 25 32.69 8.98 8.10
C ALA A 25 31.53 9.92 7.69
N PHE A 26 31.79 11.22 7.52
CA PHE A 26 30.74 12.17 7.11
C PHE A 26 30.24 11.90 5.71
N SER A 27 31.13 11.69 4.76
CA SER A 27 30.78 11.42 3.36
C SER A 27 30.00 10.13 3.21
N GLY A 28 30.45 9.07 3.93
CA GLY A 28 29.75 7.79 4.00
C GLY A 28 28.37 7.91 4.67
N LEU A 29 28.26 8.63 5.81
CA LEU A 29 27.01 8.84 6.53
C LEU A 29 25.97 9.58 5.68
N ASN A 30 26.39 10.58 4.92
CA ASN A 30 25.49 11.31 4.04
C ASN A 30 24.74 10.36 3.11
N LEU A 31 25.47 9.49 2.43
CA LEU A 31 24.88 8.54 1.53
C LEU A 31 24.12 7.41 2.29
N ALA A 32 24.68 6.91 3.39
CA ALA A 32 24.05 5.85 4.17
C ALA A 32 22.68 6.25 4.75
N ILE A 33 22.54 7.49 5.22
CA ILE A 33 21.28 7.96 5.81
C ILE A 33 20.26 8.33 4.73
N PHE A 34 20.67 8.94 3.62
CA PHE A 34 19.73 9.52 2.64
C PHE A 34 19.53 8.71 1.37
N SER A 35 20.31 7.64 1.11
CA SER A 35 20.13 6.77 -0.06
C SER A 35 18.90 5.86 0.03
N VAL A 36 18.44 5.53 1.24
CA VAL A 36 17.28 4.67 1.46
C VAL A 36 16.02 5.53 1.58
N SER A 37 14.96 5.20 0.86
CA SER A 37 13.70 5.93 0.97
C SER A 37 13.10 5.81 2.37
N LYS A 38 12.41 6.85 2.84
CA LYS A 38 11.78 6.87 4.16
C LYS A 38 10.73 5.76 4.30
N LEU A 39 9.96 5.52 3.23
CA LEU A 39 8.98 4.42 3.19
C LEU A 39 9.64 3.06 3.39
N ARG A 40 10.77 2.78 2.72
CA ARG A 40 11.50 1.53 2.91
C ARG A 40 12.01 1.36 4.33
N LEU A 41 12.47 2.45 4.96
CA LEU A 41 12.88 2.44 6.36
C LEU A 41 11.72 2.10 7.30
N GLU A 42 10.53 2.63 7.03
CA GLU A 42 9.32 2.32 7.81
C GLU A 42 8.92 0.85 7.68
N ILE A 43 8.92 0.31 6.46
CA ILE A 43 8.64 -1.11 6.21
C ILE A 43 9.66 -2.00 6.95
N GLU A 44 10.96 -1.74 6.80
CA GLU A 44 12.02 -2.49 7.47
C GLU A 44 11.91 -2.40 9.01
N SER A 45 11.54 -1.23 9.53
CA SER A 45 11.37 -1.03 10.97
C SER A 45 10.17 -1.82 11.52
N THR A 46 9.07 -1.90 10.76
CA THR A 46 7.89 -2.70 11.10
C THR A 46 8.24 -4.20 11.12
N ASN A 47 9.15 -4.63 10.24
CA ASN A 47 9.68 -5.99 10.23
C ASN A 47 10.72 -6.28 11.34
N GLY A 48 10.92 -5.34 12.27
CA GLY A 48 11.78 -5.53 13.44
C GLY A 48 13.26 -5.21 13.22
N ASN A 49 13.62 -4.55 12.10
CA ASN A 49 15.02 -4.17 11.83
C ASN A 49 15.43 -2.95 12.69
N LEU A 50 16.27 -3.17 13.71
CA LEU A 50 16.75 -2.15 14.64
C LEU A 50 17.64 -1.09 13.97
N ASP A 51 18.38 -1.45 12.92
CA ASP A 51 19.19 -0.51 12.17
C ASP A 51 18.30 0.48 11.43
N ALA A 52 17.18 0.02 10.86
CA ALA A 52 16.19 0.88 10.21
C ALA A 52 15.52 1.84 11.19
N LEU A 53 15.14 1.38 12.39
CA LEU A 53 14.63 2.24 13.47
C LEU A 53 15.63 3.34 13.84
N THR A 54 16.93 2.98 13.90
CA THR A 54 18.01 3.94 14.20
C THR A 54 18.11 5.02 13.13
N VAL A 55 18.04 4.64 11.86
CA VAL A 55 18.09 5.60 10.74
C VAL A 55 16.85 6.49 10.71
N LEU A 56 15.67 5.94 10.99
CA LEU A 56 14.44 6.73 11.11
C LEU A 56 14.54 7.77 12.22
N ASP A 57 15.11 7.41 13.38
CA ASP A 57 15.35 8.34 14.48
C ASP A 57 16.29 9.48 14.08
N LEU A 58 17.36 9.19 13.35
CA LEU A 58 18.28 10.19 12.80
C LEU A 58 17.60 11.13 11.77
N ARG A 59 16.58 10.64 11.05
CA ARG A 59 15.82 11.39 10.03
C ARG A 59 14.58 12.09 10.57
N LYS A 60 14.29 12.02 11.87
CA LYS A 60 13.21 12.84 12.49
C LYS A 60 13.43 14.34 12.25
N ASP A 61 14.69 14.79 12.34
CA ASP A 61 15.10 16.14 11.93
C ASP A 61 16.15 15.99 10.81
N SER A 62 15.67 15.62 9.61
CA SER A 62 16.53 15.28 8.47
C SER A 62 17.39 16.48 8.03
N ASN A 63 16.83 17.70 8.02
CA ASN A 63 17.56 18.89 7.64
C ASN A 63 18.67 19.24 8.65
N PHE A 64 18.45 19.01 9.95
CA PHE A 64 19.50 19.19 10.95
C PHE A 64 20.58 18.10 10.86
N THR A 65 20.20 16.86 10.60
CA THR A 65 21.13 15.75 10.36
C THR A 65 21.99 16.01 9.13
N LEU A 66 21.36 16.41 8.01
CA LEU A 66 22.05 16.77 6.77
C LEU A 66 23.02 17.92 6.98
N SER A 67 22.55 19.03 7.59
CA SER A 67 23.39 20.20 7.87
C SER A 67 24.58 19.85 8.74
N THR A 68 24.39 19.01 9.77
CA THR A 68 25.50 18.56 10.63
C THR A 68 26.55 17.79 9.84
N ILE A 69 26.14 16.87 8.99
CA ILE A 69 27.02 16.04 8.16
C ILE A 69 27.81 16.93 7.18
N VAL A 70 27.12 17.83 6.49
CA VAL A 70 27.73 18.71 5.49
C VAL A 70 28.74 19.68 6.14
N TRP A 71 28.36 20.34 7.25
CA TRP A 71 29.28 21.21 7.99
C TRP A 71 30.46 20.43 8.51
N GLY A 72 30.26 19.25 9.09
CA GLY A 72 31.33 18.38 9.58
C GLY A 72 32.30 17.99 8.48
N ASN A 73 31.80 17.58 7.31
CA ASN A 73 32.63 17.21 6.17
C ASN A 73 33.48 18.41 5.66
N VAL A 74 32.82 19.55 5.47
CA VAL A 74 33.52 20.77 4.98
C VAL A 74 34.60 21.21 5.96
N VAL A 75 34.29 21.32 7.26
CA VAL A 75 35.28 21.72 8.27
C VAL A 75 36.48 20.76 8.30
N THR A 76 36.20 19.47 8.25
CA THR A 76 37.24 18.43 8.27
C THR A 76 38.13 18.50 7.02
N ASN A 77 37.53 18.69 5.86
CA ASN A 77 38.29 18.79 4.57
C ASN A 77 39.15 20.05 4.51
N VAL A 78 38.65 21.20 4.99
CA VAL A 78 39.42 22.44 5.09
C VAL A 78 40.58 22.27 6.07
N LEU A 79 40.32 21.65 7.25
CA LEU A 79 41.37 21.40 8.24
C LEU A 79 42.44 20.45 7.68
N LEU A 80 42.05 19.40 6.95
CA LEU A 80 42.96 18.46 6.31
C LEU A 80 43.87 19.21 5.29
N THR A 81 43.31 20.11 4.49
CA THR A 81 44.05 20.89 3.51
C THR A 81 45.08 21.82 4.20
N LEU A 82 44.67 22.52 5.27
CA LEU A 82 45.55 23.39 6.05
C LEU A 82 46.70 22.60 6.73
N LEU A 83 46.38 21.41 7.29
CA LEU A 83 47.39 20.55 7.88
C LEU A 83 48.38 20.01 6.82
N SER A 84 47.89 19.69 5.64
CA SER A 84 48.73 19.23 4.53
C SER A 84 49.67 20.29 4.05
N ASP A 85 49.22 21.57 3.99
CA ASP A 85 50.08 22.71 3.60
C ASP A 85 51.19 23.01 4.62
N SER A 86 50.98 22.66 5.90
CA SER A 86 51.98 22.80 6.95
C SER A 86 53.15 21.80 6.86
N VAL A 87 52.98 20.68 6.14
CA VAL A 87 54.00 19.62 5.99
C VAL A 87 54.50 19.53 4.54
N LEU A 88 53.64 19.71 3.59
CA LEU A 88 53.92 19.71 2.16
C LEU A 88 53.74 21.12 1.63
N THR A 89 54.60 21.59 0.73
CA THR A 89 54.52 22.95 0.23
C THR A 89 53.85 23.04 -1.14
N GLY A 90 53.01 24.05 -1.32
CA GLY A 90 52.48 24.49 -2.61
C GLY A 90 51.72 23.37 -3.36
N LEU A 91 52.13 23.06 -4.59
CA LEU A 91 51.47 22.11 -5.46
C LEU A 91 51.45 20.70 -4.87
N GLY A 92 52.47 20.29 -4.09
CA GLY A 92 52.51 18.99 -3.43
C GLY A 92 51.40 18.83 -2.37
N ALA A 93 51.16 19.86 -1.54
CA ALA A 93 50.09 19.89 -0.58
C ALA A 93 48.72 19.81 -1.23
N PHE A 94 48.52 20.57 -2.29
CA PHE A 94 47.28 20.58 -3.07
C PHE A 94 46.97 19.18 -3.67
N LEU A 95 47.93 18.59 -4.39
CA LEU A 95 47.75 17.28 -5.02
C LEU A 95 47.49 16.19 -3.98
N PHE A 96 48.24 16.18 -2.88
CA PHE A 96 48.07 15.21 -1.78
C PHE A 96 46.70 15.36 -1.13
N SER A 97 46.31 16.56 -0.71
CA SER A 97 45.04 16.78 -0.04
C SER A 97 43.86 16.46 -0.95
N THR A 98 43.91 16.88 -2.24
CA THR A 98 42.88 16.57 -3.22
C THR A 98 42.75 15.06 -3.41
N PHE A 99 43.86 14.34 -3.57
CA PHE A 99 43.84 12.90 -3.72
C PHE A 99 43.29 12.22 -2.46
N ALA A 100 43.79 12.59 -1.27
CA ALA A 100 43.39 12.00 -0.01
C ALA A 100 41.89 12.21 0.29
N ILE A 101 41.38 13.44 0.09
CA ILE A 101 39.96 13.75 0.27
C ILE A 101 39.12 12.98 -0.75
N THR A 102 39.45 13.08 -2.04
CA THR A 102 38.61 12.50 -3.09
C THR A 102 38.54 10.97 -3.00
N VAL A 103 39.71 10.32 -2.85
CA VAL A 103 39.74 8.86 -2.89
C VAL A 103 39.33 8.26 -1.54
N PHE A 104 39.99 8.66 -0.46
CA PHE A 104 39.77 8.05 0.86
C PHE A 104 38.69 8.76 1.68
N GLY A 105 38.48 10.06 1.47
CA GLY A 105 37.42 10.82 2.14
C GLY A 105 36.05 10.63 1.50
N ASP A 106 35.98 10.54 0.16
CA ASP A 106 34.67 10.52 -0.53
C ASP A 106 34.39 9.20 -1.29
N ILE A 107 35.18 8.84 -2.32
CA ILE A 107 34.81 7.74 -3.24
C ILE A 107 34.65 6.40 -2.54
N PHE A 108 35.70 5.95 -1.82
CA PHE A 108 35.65 4.64 -1.14
C PHE A 108 34.57 4.56 -0.07
N PRO A 109 34.44 5.55 0.85
CA PRO A 109 33.41 5.52 1.89
C PRO A 109 32.01 5.55 1.31
N GLN A 110 31.73 6.38 0.31
CA GLN A 110 30.42 6.45 -0.34
C GLN A 110 30.08 5.14 -1.04
N ALA A 111 31.01 4.55 -1.80
CA ALA A 111 30.79 3.27 -2.49
C ALA A 111 30.51 2.13 -1.50
N TYR A 112 31.19 2.10 -0.36
CA TYR A 112 30.96 1.09 0.68
C TYR A 112 29.65 1.33 1.42
N CYS A 113 29.41 2.56 1.85
CA CYS A 113 28.24 2.93 2.64
C CYS A 113 26.93 2.82 1.84
N SER A 114 26.94 3.07 0.51
CA SER A 114 25.75 2.88 -0.33
C SER A 114 25.26 1.43 -0.36
N ARG A 115 26.19 0.48 -0.29
CA ARG A 115 25.87 -0.95 -0.29
C ARG A 115 25.47 -1.48 1.10
N ASN A 116 25.91 -0.82 2.17
CA ASN A 116 25.70 -1.22 3.55
C ASN A 116 25.02 -0.12 4.38
N ALA A 117 24.08 0.60 3.76
CA ALA A 117 23.54 1.87 4.27
C ALA A 117 23.04 1.78 5.72
N LEU A 118 22.11 0.86 6.02
CA LEU A 118 21.48 0.74 7.35
C LEU A 118 22.52 0.44 8.45
N LYS A 119 23.35 -0.57 8.23
CA LYS A 119 24.37 -1.00 9.21
C LYS A 119 25.39 0.10 9.51
N MET A 120 25.84 0.83 8.46
CA MET A 120 26.81 1.87 8.62
C MET A 120 26.24 3.11 9.30
N ALA A 121 25.03 3.53 8.94
CA ALA A 121 24.34 4.63 9.60
C ALA A 121 24.09 4.33 11.09
N ALA A 122 23.65 3.12 11.42
CA ALA A 122 23.44 2.69 12.81
C ALA A 122 24.76 2.66 13.61
N ARG A 123 25.83 2.11 13.02
CA ARG A 123 27.16 2.04 13.68
C ARG A 123 27.75 3.43 13.93
N LEU A 124 27.58 4.38 13.02
CA LEU A 124 28.13 5.72 13.12
C LEU A 124 27.19 6.72 13.85
N ARG A 125 26.01 6.27 14.31
CA ARG A 125 25.08 7.10 15.08
C ARG A 125 25.73 7.81 16.28
N PRO A 126 26.54 7.15 17.15
CA PRO A 126 27.15 7.83 18.30
C PRO A 126 28.10 8.94 17.88
N LEU A 127 28.88 8.73 16.83
CA LEU A 127 29.76 9.74 16.26
C LEU A 127 28.96 10.97 15.79
N LEU A 128 27.90 10.75 15.02
CA LEU A 128 27.03 11.81 14.57
C LEU A 128 26.35 12.56 15.73
N GLY A 129 26.02 11.86 16.81
CA GLY A 129 25.46 12.46 18.03
C GLY A 129 26.42 13.49 18.64
N VAL A 130 27.70 13.16 18.76
CA VAL A 130 28.74 14.10 19.23
C VAL A 130 28.83 15.32 18.33
N TYR A 131 28.87 15.12 17.01
CA TYR A 131 28.94 16.23 16.07
C TYR A 131 27.67 17.10 16.01
N LYS A 132 26.47 16.51 16.23
CA LYS A 132 25.23 17.28 16.36
C LYS A 132 25.30 18.29 17.52
N VAL A 133 25.92 17.92 18.63
CA VAL A 133 26.10 18.82 19.76
C VAL A 133 27.19 19.88 19.45
N MET A 134 28.32 19.45 18.91
CA MET A 134 29.46 20.34 18.64
C MET A 134 29.15 21.38 17.54
N LEU A 135 28.47 20.97 16.48
CA LEU A 135 28.12 21.81 15.35
C LEU A 135 26.74 22.48 15.50
N PHE A 136 26.04 22.30 16.63
CA PHE A 136 24.74 22.88 16.87
C PHE A 136 24.62 24.36 16.52
N PRO A 137 25.61 25.24 16.89
CA PRO A 137 25.48 26.68 16.62
C PRO A 137 25.40 27.06 15.13
N VAL A 138 25.96 26.24 14.25
CA VAL A 138 25.98 26.49 12.80
C VAL A 138 24.99 25.59 12.05
N ALA A 139 24.87 24.33 12.44
CA ALA A 139 24.00 23.37 11.78
C ALA A 139 22.51 23.63 12.04
N LYS A 140 22.13 24.07 13.25
CA LYS A 140 20.72 24.33 13.58
C LYS A 140 20.13 25.53 12.85
N PRO A 141 20.81 26.70 12.73
CA PRO A 141 20.34 27.80 11.90
C PRO A 141 20.23 27.42 10.41
N THR A 142 21.21 26.66 9.90
CA THR A 142 21.17 26.16 8.51
C THR A 142 19.96 25.24 8.30
N ALA A 143 19.71 24.32 9.22
CA ALA A 143 18.54 23.44 9.17
C ALA A 143 17.22 24.21 9.26
N ALA A 144 17.15 25.27 10.08
CA ALA A 144 15.98 26.12 10.17
C ALA A 144 15.70 26.85 8.84
N LEU A 145 16.75 27.33 8.17
CA LEU A 145 16.63 27.91 6.85
C LEU A 145 16.13 26.91 5.81
N LEU A 146 16.66 25.68 5.83
CA LEU A 146 16.22 24.61 4.94
C LEU A 146 14.76 24.20 5.21
N ASN A 147 14.35 24.11 6.48
CA ASN A 147 12.97 23.84 6.86
C ASN A 147 12.01 24.93 6.39
N TRP A 148 12.41 26.18 6.45
CA TRP A 148 11.62 27.30 5.96
C TRP A 148 11.51 27.30 4.42
N TRP A 149 12.57 26.95 3.70
CA TRP A 149 12.60 26.96 2.24
C TRP A 149 12.00 25.70 1.61
N LEU A 150 12.38 24.51 2.08
CA LEU A 150 12.02 23.22 1.48
C LEU A 150 10.93 22.47 2.28
N GLY A 151 10.71 22.87 3.53
CA GLY A 151 9.85 22.13 4.45
C GLY A 151 10.51 20.87 5.04
N PRO A 152 9.80 20.18 5.93
CA PRO A 152 10.25 18.90 6.49
C PRO A 152 10.19 17.80 5.44
N GLU A 153 11.06 16.80 5.59
CA GLU A 153 11.05 15.63 4.72
C GLU A 153 9.75 14.82 4.88
N GLY A 154 8.91 14.81 3.83
CA GLY A 154 7.68 14.03 3.77
C GLY A 154 7.92 12.59 3.31
N ILE A 155 6.95 11.72 3.58
CA ILE A 155 6.89 10.39 2.99
C ILE A 155 6.29 10.55 1.60
N THR A 156 7.04 10.19 0.57
CA THR A 156 6.49 10.06 -0.79
C THR A 156 5.71 8.75 -0.86
N LEU A 157 4.39 8.85 -0.71
CA LEU A 157 3.51 7.72 -0.96
C LEU A 157 3.45 7.46 -2.47
N PHE A 158 3.45 6.18 -2.84
CA PHE A 158 3.21 5.82 -4.23
C PHE A 158 1.81 6.25 -4.64
N ARG A 159 1.70 6.88 -5.80
CA ARG A 159 0.39 7.03 -6.45
C ARG A 159 -0.06 5.64 -6.90
N GLU A 160 -1.36 5.43 -6.95
CA GLU A 160 -1.94 4.16 -7.38
C GLU A 160 -1.35 3.67 -8.71
N ARG A 161 -1.16 4.57 -9.68
CA ARG A 161 -0.52 4.24 -10.96
C ARG A 161 0.90 3.68 -10.80
N ASP A 162 1.69 4.24 -9.87
CA ASP A 162 3.07 3.81 -9.64
C ASP A 162 3.09 2.45 -8.91
N PHE A 163 2.11 2.24 -8.02
CA PHE A 163 1.91 0.96 -7.34
C PHE A 163 1.47 -0.14 -8.32
N ARG A 164 0.56 0.16 -9.26
CA ARG A 164 0.17 -0.75 -10.35
C ARG A 164 1.38 -1.16 -11.20
N ALA A 165 2.20 -0.18 -11.60
CA ALA A 165 3.41 -0.44 -12.37
C ALA A 165 4.44 -1.30 -11.60
N LEU A 166 4.54 -1.11 -10.29
CA LEU A 166 5.38 -1.92 -9.41
C LEU A 166 4.90 -3.38 -9.38
N LEU A 167 3.60 -3.61 -9.20
CA LEU A 167 3.00 -4.95 -9.17
C LEU A 167 3.23 -5.70 -10.49
N ILE A 168 3.00 -5.04 -11.63
CA ILE A 168 3.25 -5.65 -12.95
C ILE A 168 4.71 -6.07 -13.08
N LYS A 169 5.63 -5.15 -12.79
CA LYS A 169 7.06 -5.42 -12.91
C LYS A 169 7.54 -6.50 -11.94
N HIS A 170 6.96 -6.58 -10.76
CA HIS A 170 7.27 -7.61 -9.77
C HIS A 170 6.81 -9.00 -10.25
N GLY A 171 5.57 -9.08 -10.75
CA GLY A 171 5.02 -10.33 -11.30
C GLY A 171 5.76 -10.86 -12.54
N GLU A 172 6.44 -10.00 -13.30
CA GLU A 172 7.28 -10.38 -14.45
C GLU A 172 8.70 -10.82 -14.06
N THR A 173 9.14 -10.52 -12.82
CA THR A 173 10.51 -10.75 -12.38
C THR A 173 10.67 -12.20 -11.90
N VAL A 174 11.56 -12.94 -12.53
CA VAL A 174 11.87 -14.32 -12.13
C VAL A 174 12.49 -14.34 -10.73
N GLY A 175 11.88 -15.09 -9.82
CA GLY A 175 12.33 -15.21 -8.42
C GLY A 175 11.80 -14.11 -7.49
N ALA A 176 10.82 -13.31 -7.91
CA ALA A 176 10.09 -12.42 -7.02
C ALA A 176 9.14 -13.23 -6.10
N ASP A 177 8.93 -12.74 -4.88
CA ASP A 177 8.06 -13.39 -3.90
C ASP A 177 6.57 -13.30 -4.31
N VAL A 178 6.19 -12.30 -5.12
CA VAL A 178 4.84 -12.14 -5.67
C VAL A 178 4.83 -12.66 -7.10
N GLY A 179 4.07 -13.72 -7.35
CA GLY A 179 3.93 -14.33 -8.66
C GLY A 179 3.02 -13.53 -9.59
N GLN A 180 3.02 -13.90 -10.89
CA GLN A 180 2.20 -13.23 -11.91
C GLN A 180 0.69 -13.30 -11.58
N MET A 181 0.21 -14.43 -11.04
CA MET A 181 -1.18 -14.62 -10.65
C MET A 181 -1.58 -13.68 -9.50
N GLU A 182 -0.75 -13.58 -8.48
CA GLU A 182 -0.98 -12.72 -7.32
C GLU A 182 -0.95 -11.25 -7.71
N ALA A 183 0.01 -10.85 -8.56
CA ALA A 183 0.07 -9.50 -9.09
C ALA A 183 -1.18 -9.14 -9.89
N MET A 184 -1.67 -10.06 -10.74
CA MET A 184 -2.89 -9.87 -11.53
C MET A 184 -4.14 -9.78 -10.63
N GLY A 185 -4.24 -10.63 -9.60
CA GLY A 185 -5.33 -10.57 -8.63
C GLY A 185 -5.39 -9.24 -7.89
N ALA A 186 -4.22 -8.74 -7.44
CA ALA A 186 -4.12 -7.44 -6.79
C ALA A 186 -4.51 -6.28 -7.74
N LEU A 187 -4.10 -6.34 -9.01
CA LEU A 187 -4.50 -5.36 -10.02
C LEU A 187 -6.00 -5.38 -10.29
N ASN A 188 -6.60 -6.57 -10.43
CA ASN A 188 -8.04 -6.72 -10.62
C ASN A 188 -8.84 -6.16 -9.43
N PHE A 189 -8.32 -6.32 -8.20
CA PHE A 189 -8.96 -5.75 -7.01
C PHE A 189 -8.90 -4.21 -7.02
N LEU A 190 -7.76 -3.62 -7.39
CA LEU A 190 -7.63 -2.17 -7.53
C LEU A 190 -8.53 -1.62 -8.67
N ASP A 191 -8.70 -2.39 -9.75
CA ASP A 191 -9.62 -2.01 -10.83
C ASP A 191 -11.09 -2.08 -10.39
N LEU A 192 -11.44 -3.04 -9.52
CA LEU A 192 -12.79 -3.25 -9.04
C LEU A 192 -13.33 -2.05 -8.25
N ASP A 193 -12.44 -1.41 -7.47
CA ASP A 193 -12.77 -0.25 -6.64
C ASP A 193 -13.31 0.93 -7.45
N ASP A 194 -12.77 1.14 -8.64
CA ASP A 194 -13.07 2.28 -9.51
C ASP A 194 -14.27 2.07 -10.46
N ILE A 195 -14.84 0.86 -10.53
CA ILE A 195 -15.92 0.53 -11.49
C ILE A 195 -17.23 1.20 -11.08
N PRO A 196 -17.91 1.92 -12.01
CA PRO A 196 -19.27 2.38 -11.78
C PRO A 196 -20.22 1.19 -11.58
N VAL A 197 -21.09 1.21 -10.57
CA VAL A 197 -22.04 0.11 -10.29
C VAL A 197 -22.97 -0.19 -11.47
N GLN A 198 -23.18 0.77 -12.36
CA GLN A 198 -24.02 0.60 -13.57
C GLN A 198 -23.36 -0.24 -14.66
N GLU A 199 -22.05 -0.43 -14.60
CA GLU A 199 -21.31 -1.22 -15.60
C GLU A 199 -21.12 -2.67 -15.18
N GLU A 200 -21.58 -3.03 -13.95
CA GLU A 200 -21.39 -4.36 -13.39
C GLU A 200 -22.73 -5.10 -13.22
N GLY A 201 -22.63 -6.44 -13.09
CA GLY A 201 -23.77 -7.32 -12.89
C GLY A 201 -24.65 -7.49 -14.12
N GLU A 202 -25.78 -8.16 -13.92
CA GLU A 202 -26.78 -8.46 -14.96
C GLU A 202 -27.96 -7.49 -14.89
N LEU A 203 -28.57 -7.22 -16.05
CA LEU A 203 -29.87 -6.53 -16.10
C LEU A 203 -30.94 -7.39 -15.42
N ILE A 204 -31.74 -6.77 -14.56
CA ILE A 204 -32.83 -7.45 -13.88
C ILE A 204 -33.95 -7.74 -14.91
N ASP A 205 -34.33 -9.03 -15.03
CA ASP A 205 -35.48 -9.42 -15.83
C ASP A 205 -36.77 -8.84 -15.17
N PRO A 206 -37.60 -8.12 -15.88
CA PRO A 206 -38.86 -7.64 -15.33
C PRO A 206 -39.75 -8.73 -14.73
N LEU A 207 -39.67 -9.97 -15.25
CA LEU A 207 -40.40 -11.12 -14.68
C LEU A 207 -39.89 -11.58 -13.33
N SER A 208 -38.66 -11.19 -12.96
CA SER A 208 -38.10 -11.48 -11.63
C SER A 208 -38.43 -10.41 -10.59
N ILE A 209 -39.24 -9.41 -10.93
CA ILE A 209 -39.71 -8.40 -9.98
C ILE A 209 -41.15 -8.74 -9.57
N VAL A 210 -41.35 -8.97 -8.26
CA VAL A 210 -42.66 -9.34 -7.72
C VAL A 210 -43.06 -8.33 -6.63
N THR A 211 -44.29 -7.85 -6.69
CA THR A 211 -44.85 -7.02 -5.62
C THR A 211 -45.52 -7.88 -4.58
N LEU A 212 -45.06 -7.77 -3.32
CA LEU A 212 -45.67 -8.44 -2.19
C LEU A 212 -46.03 -7.45 -1.09
N PRO A 213 -47.16 -7.67 -0.41
CA PRO A 213 -47.52 -6.85 0.74
C PRO A 213 -46.50 -7.02 1.85
N THR A 214 -46.15 -5.88 2.51
CA THR A 214 -45.15 -5.84 3.56
C THR A 214 -45.83 -5.58 4.91
N ILE A 215 -45.63 -6.45 5.90
CA ILE A 215 -46.08 -6.27 7.28
C ILE A 215 -44.85 -6.17 8.19
N ASN A 216 -44.72 -5.11 8.98
CA ASN A 216 -43.56 -4.87 9.86
C ASN A 216 -42.22 -4.94 9.12
N GLN A 217 -42.15 -4.37 7.92
CA GLN A 217 -40.97 -4.37 7.06
C GLN A 217 -40.55 -5.77 6.55
N ARG A 218 -41.42 -6.78 6.62
CA ARG A 218 -41.18 -8.10 6.08
C ARG A 218 -42.21 -8.46 5.01
N PRO A 219 -41.79 -9.05 3.88
CA PRO A 219 -42.73 -9.48 2.86
C PRO A 219 -43.58 -10.63 3.36
N VAL A 220 -44.82 -10.60 3.01
CA VAL A 220 -45.77 -11.68 3.35
C VAL A 220 -46.05 -12.50 2.13
N LEU A 221 -45.76 -13.80 2.20
CA LEU A 221 -46.07 -14.72 1.13
C LEU A 221 -47.57 -14.90 1.01
N PRO A 222 -48.15 -14.93 -0.19
CA PRO A 222 -49.54 -15.29 -0.39
C PRO A 222 -49.75 -16.78 -0.01
N ARG A 223 -51.00 -17.17 0.21
CA ARG A 223 -51.31 -18.59 0.35
C ARG A 223 -51.11 -19.27 -0.99
N PHE A 224 -50.38 -20.36 -1.00
CA PHE A 224 -50.09 -21.14 -2.20
C PHE A 224 -50.24 -22.63 -1.91
N GLU A 225 -50.54 -23.40 -2.93
CA GLU A 225 -50.53 -24.85 -2.91
C GLU A 225 -49.19 -25.39 -3.35
N ARG A 226 -48.70 -26.46 -2.71
CA ARG A 226 -47.45 -27.13 -3.04
C ARG A 226 -47.57 -27.94 -4.32
N SER A 227 -47.84 -27.28 -5.42
CA SER A 227 -48.10 -27.88 -6.71
C SER A 227 -47.40 -27.06 -7.82
N SER A 228 -46.86 -27.72 -8.80
CA SER A 228 -46.28 -27.09 -9.99
C SER A 228 -47.30 -26.30 -10.83
N THR A 229 -48.59 -26.38 -10.52
CA THR A 229 -49.66 -25.65 -11.14
C THR A 229 -50.07 -24.38 -10.38
N ASP A 230 -49.56 -24.20 -9.16
CA ASP A 230 -49.87 -23.02 -8.36
C ASP A 230 -49.45 -21.72 -9.04
N PRO A 231 -50.32 -20.71 -9.11
CA PRO A 231 -50.04 -19.46 -9.82
C PRO A 231 -48.89 -18.67 -9.25
N PHE A 232 -48.70 -18.66 -7.92
CA PHE A 232 -47.63 -17.93 -7.26
C PHE A 232 -46.26 -18.59 -7.51
N LEU A 233 -46.20 -19.92 -7.37
CA LEU A 233 -44.96 -20.65 -7.68
C LEU A 233 -44.57 -20.53 -9.14
N ARG A 234 -45.54 -20.53 -10.06
CA ARG A 234 -45.30 -20.26 -11.48
C ARG A 234 -44.82 -18.83 -11.75
N GLN A 235 -45.33 -17.86 -11.01
CA GLN A 235 -44.84 -16.46 -11.12
C GLN A 235 -43.41 -16.36 -10.70
N LEU A 236 -42.97 -17.03 -9.63
CA LEU A 236 -41.56 -17.04 -9.20
C LEU A 236 -40.65 -17.75 -10.23
N ASP A 237 -41.13 -18.86 -10.83
CA ASP A 237 -40.38 -19.60 -11.87
C ASP A 237 -40.34 -18.89 -13.23
N ALA A 238 -41.21 -17.91 -13.46
CA ALA A 238 -41.38 -17.29 -14.80
C ALA A 238 -40.11 -16.69 -15.38
N SER A 239 -39.29 -16.09 -14.54
CA SER A 239 -37.99 -15.50 -14.95
C SER A 239 -36.87 -16.53 -15.09
N ARG A 240 -37.00 -17.72 -14.49
CA ARG A 240 -35.95 -18.75 -14.37
C ARG A 240 -34.65 -18.19 -13.80
N LYS A 241 -34.76 -17.18 -12.97
CA LYS A 241 -33.61 -16.55 -12.28
C LYS A 241 -33.60 -17.00 -10.82
N LYS A 242 -32.41 -17.26 -10.30
CA LYS A 242 -32.21 -17.61 -8.88
C LYS A 242 -32.81 -16.55 -7.95
N TRP A 243 -32.64 -15.28 -8.31
CA TRP A 243 -32.99 -14.16 -7.45
C TRP A 243 -34.24 -13.45 -7.93
N VAL A 244 -35.30 -13.45 -7.13
CA VAL A 244 -36.53 -12.70 -7.36
C VAL A 244 -36.55 -11.49 -6.44
N ILE A 245 -36.65 -10.31 -7.03
CA ILE A 245 -36.66 -9.04 -6.32
C ILE A 245 -38.07 -8.73 -5.84
N VAL A 246 -38.23 -8.55 -4.53
CA VAL A 246 -39.50 -8.17 -3.95
C VAL A 246 -39.55 -6.67 -3.73
N VAL A 247 -40.51 -6.04 -4.35
CA VAL A 247 -40.78 -4.61 -4.20
C VAL A 247 -42.01 -4.38 -3.34
N ASP A 248 -42.00 -3.27 -2.62
CA ASP A 248 -43.16 -2.79 -1.86
C ASP A 248 -44.23 -2.14 -2.79
N ASP A 249 -45.32 -1.68 -2.20
CA ASP A 249 -46.41 -0.98 -2.93
C ASP A 249 -45.96 0.32 -3.59
N SER A 250 -44.81 0.89 -3.18
CA SER A 250 -44.19 2.06 -3.79
C SER A 250 -43.23 1.73 -4.94
N GLY A 251 -43.02 0.43 -5.21
CA GLY A 251 -42.09 -0.06 -6.25
C GLY A 251 -40.61 0.00 -5.83
N GLN A 252 -40.33 0.18 -4.53
CA GLN A 252 -38.96 0.15 -4.04
C GLN A 252 -38.54 -1.26 -3.65
N PRO A 253 -37.30 -1.67 -3.96
CA PRO A 253 -36.80 -2.99 -3.59
C PRO A 253 -36.56 -3.06 -2.09
N ALA A 254 -37.21 -4.00 -1.44
CA ALA A 254 -37.10 -4.21 0.02
C ALA A 254 -36.35 -5.50 0.35
N TRP A 255 -36.57 -6.55 -0.44
CA TRP A 255 -36.04 -7.88 -0.21
C TRP A 255 -35.74 -8.62 -1.50
N VAL A 256 -34.91 -9.64 -1.42
CA VAL A 256 -34.66 -10.59 -2.50
C VAL A 256 -34.96 -12.00 -1.99
N LEU A 257 -35.66 -12.78 -2.79
CA LEU A 257 -35.97 -14.16 -2.52
C LEU A 257 -35.06 -15.08 -3.32
N ASP A 258 -34.43 -16.07 -2.65
CA ASP A 258 -33.81 -17.19 -3.37
C ASP A 258 -34.93 -18.11 -3.91
N ALA A 259 -35.31 -17.85 -5.16
CA ALA A 259 -36.39 -18.55 -5.79
C ALA A 259 -36.07 -20.02 -6.06
N ASP A 260 -34.83 -20.35 -6.37
CA ASP A 260 -34.42 -21.73 -6.67
C ASP A 260 -34.54 -22.59 -5.41
N GLN A 261 -34.03 -22.12 -4.26
CA GLN A 261 -34.13 -22.83 -3.02
C GLN A 261 -35.58 -22.89 -2.53
N PHE A 262 -36.30 -21.76 -2.58
CA PHE A 262 -37.71 -21.69 -2.18
C PHE A 262 -38.59 -22.62 -3.00
N LEU A 263 -38.49 -22.62 -4.33
CA LEU A 263 -39.29 -23.49 -5.20
C LEU A 263 -38.96 -24.95 -5.00
N ARG A 264 -37.68 -25.30 -4.82
CA ARG A 264 -37.29 -26.68 -4.52
C ARG A 264 -37.93 -27.17 -3.26
N ASP A 265 -37.87 -26.38 -2.18
CA ASP A 265 -38.41 -26.78 -0.90
C ASP A 265 -39.95 -26.74 -0.90
N ALA A 266 -40.57 -25.81 -1.61
CA ALA A 266 -42.01 -25.74 -1.77
C ALA A 266 -42.60 -26.97 -2.50
N LEU A 267 -41.87 -27.53 -3.46
CA LEU A 267 -42.38 -28.65 -4.29
C LEU A 267 -41.99 -30.04 -3.76
N PHE A 268 -40.84 -30.16 -3.10
CA PHE A 268 -40.24 -31.46 -2.77
C PHE A 268 -40.04 -31.71 -1.27
N ASN A 269 -40.09 -30.68 -0.43
CA ASN A 269 -39.89 -30.83 1.02
C ASN A 269 -41.25 -30.99 1.74
N GLU A 270 -41.42 -32.04 2.51
CA GLU A 270 -42.68 -32.29 3.25
C GLU A 270 -42.78 -31.46 4.56
N VAL A 271 -41.67 -30.90 5.01
CA VAL A 271 -41.60 -30.13 6.27
C VAL A 271 -42.22 -28.75 6.08
N ALA A 272 -42.68 -28.12 7.17
CA ALA A 272 -43.15 -26.73 7.12
C ALA A 272 -42.03 -25.80 6.63
N LEU A 273 -42.36 -24.97 5.64
CA LEU A 273 -41.42 -23.98 5.09
C LEU A 273 -41.17 -22.89 6.12
N ASP A 274 -39.93 -22.75 6.54
CA ASP A 274 -39.48 -21.54 7.23
C ASP A 274 -39.12 -20.49 6.19
N SER A 275 -40.04 -19.56 5.98
CA SER A 275 -39.82 -18.51 4.94
C SER A 275 -38.68 -17.59 5.24
N GLU A 276 -38.18 -17.52 6.47
CA GLU A 276 -37.08 -16.62 6.85
C GLU A 276 -35.74 -16.99 6.21
N VAL A 277 -35.52 -18.24 5.91
CA VAL A 277 -34.28 -18.77 5.33
C VAL A 277 -34.06 -18.31 3.89
N TYR A 278 -35.11 -18.01 3.15
CA TYR A 278 -35.04 -17.67 1.71
C TYR A 278 -34.97 -16.17 1.46
N TRP A 279 -35.11 -15.33 2.49
CA TRP A 279 -35.13 -13.87 2.36
C TRP A 279 -33.77 -13.24 2.61
N HIS A 280 -33.36 -12.40 1.67
CA HIS A 280 -32.13 -11.63 1.76
C HIS A 280 -32.40 -10.15 1.67
N ARG A 281 -31.65 -9.35 2.46
CA ARG A 281 -31.67 -7.88 2.36
C ARG A 281 -30.55 -7.44 1.44
N PRO A 282 -30.86 -6.92 0.23
CA PRO A 282 -29.86 -6.44 -0.68
C PRO A 282 -29.30 -5.07 -0.25
N VAL A 283 -28.12 -4.75 -0.71
CA VAL A 283 -27.59 -3.39 -0.68
C VAL A 283 -28.22 -2.63 -1.86
N VAL A 284 -29.14 -1.71 -1.62
CA VAL A 284 -29.78 -0.93 -2.67
C VAL A 284 -28.97 0.34 -2.96
N VAL A 285 -28.68 0.58 -4.23
CA VAL A 285 -27.93 1.74 -4.75
C VAL A 285 -28.79 2.45 -5.78
N SER A 286 -29.14 3.70 -5.50
CA SER A 286 -29.92 4.55 -6.42
C SER A 286 -29.07 5.65 -7.05
N ASP A 287 -27.83 5.84 -6.61
CA ASP A 287 -26.90 6.79 -7.18
C ASP A 287 -26.24 6.22 -8.44
N THR A 288 -26.42 6.92 -9.56
CA THR A 288 -25.84 6.55 -10.85
C THR A 288 -24.32 6.68 -10.91
N ASN A 289 -23.73 7.49 -10.03
CA ASN A 289 -22.30 7.75 -10.00
C ASN A 289 -21.57 6.93 -8.92
N ALA A 290 -22.28 6.09 -8.16
CA ALA A 290 -21.67 5.25 -7.15
C ALA A 290 -20.66 4.29 -7.76
N ARG A 291 -19.51 4.14 -7.08
CA ARG A 291 -18.48 3.18 -7.45
C ARG A 291 -18.66 1.90 -6.66
N LEU A 292 -18.22 0.81 -7.24
CA LEU A 292 -18.36 -0.50 -6.62
C LEU A 292 -17.61 -0.58 -5.28
N GLY A 293 -16.42 0.03 -5.17
CA GLY A 293 -15.66 0.09 -3.93
C GLY A 293 -16.42 0.74 -2.76
N ASP A 294 -17.14 1.83 -3.03
CA ASP A 294 -17.96 2.52 -2.01
C ASP A 294 -19.12 1.64 -1.50
N VAL A 295 -19.58 0.73 -2.34
CA VAL A 295 -20.75 -0.12 -2.06
C VAL A 295 -20.34 -1.45 -1.43
N MET A 296 -19.22 -2.04 -1.85
CA MET A 296 -18.72 -3.32 -1.35
C MET A 296 -18.54 -3.32 0.18
N GLY A 297 -18.08 -2.22 0.77
CA GLY A 297 -17.95 -2.09 2.23
C GLY A 297 -19.28 -2.20 3.01
N ARG A 298 -20.43 -2.13 2.31
CA ARG A 298 -21.77 -2.28 2.89
C ARG A 298 -22.29 -3.72 2.84
N MET A 299 -21.62 -4.59 2.06
CA MET A 299 -21.96 -6.02 2.00
C MET A 299 -21.61 -6.69 3.33
N LYS A 300 -22.42 -7.65 3.73
CA LYS A 300 -22.20 -8.45 4.94
C LYS A 300 -22.01 -9.89 4.53
N VAL A 301 -20.90 -10.45 4.96
CA VAL A 301 -20.67 -11.90 4.83
C VAL A 301 -21.49 -12.61 5.90
N ARG A 302 -22.36 -13.54 5.50
CA ARG A 302 -23.00 -14.50 6.39
C ARG A 302 -22.32 -15.84 6.17
N SER A 303 -21.46 -16.21 7.10
CA SER A 303 -20.88 -17.54 7.09
C SER A 303 -21.83 -18.57 7.75
N GLU A 304 -22.02 -19.72 7.15
CA GLU A 304 -22.71 -20.85 7.79
C GLU A 304 -21.89 -21.42 8.94
N HIS A 305 -20.56 -21.33 8.86
CA HIS A 305 -19.61 -21.78 9.87
C HIS A 305 -18.62 -20.65 10.17
N SER A 306 -18.09 -20.60 11.40
CA SER A 306 -17.18 -19.53 11.86
C SER A 306 -15.87 -19.38 11.08
N GLU A 307 -15.53 -20.35 10.24
CA GLU A 307 -14.32 -20.37 9.40
C GLU A 307 -14.64 -20.23 7.90
N ASP A 308 -15.89 -19.97 7.56
CA ASP A 308 -16.35 -19.85 6.18
C ASP A 308 -16.40 -18.36 5.77
N ASP A 309 -15.57 -17.99 4.80
CA ASP A 309 -15.49 -16.64 4.24
C ASP A 309 -16.30 -16.49 2.93
N VAL A 310 -17.18 -17.42 2.61
CA VAL A 310 -17.98 -17.38 1.38
C VAL A 310 -19.06 -16.30 1.48
N ILE A 311 -19.08 -15.39 0.51
CA ILE A 311 -20.12 -14.36 0.36
C ILE A 311 -21.31 -15.01 -0.36
N ASP A 312 -22.21 -15.63 0.41
CA ASP A 312 -23.25 -16.47 -0.19
C ASP A 312 -24.56 -15.72 -0.46
N HIS A 313 -24.84 -14.65 0.28
CA HIS A 313 -26.18 -14.05 0.28
C HIS A 313 -26.21 -12.53 0.10
N ASP A 314 -25.07 -11.88 -0.05
CA ASP A 314 -25.03 -10.43 -0.17
C ASP A 314 -25.10 -9.98 -1.62
N LEU A 315 -26.18 -9.28 -1.93
CA LEU A 315 -26.54 -8.83 -3.25
C LEU A 315 -26.55 -7.30 -3.27
N ILE A 316 -26.10 -6.74 -4.38
CA ILE A 316 -26.25 -5.32 -4.68
C ILE A 316 -27.31 -5.15 -5.74
N LEU A 317 -28.33 -4.35 -5.45
CA LEU A 317 -29.32 -3.94 -6.42
C LEU A 317 -29.07 -2.49 -6.83
N VAL A 318 -28.74 -2.29 -8.09
CA VAL A 318 -28.66 -0.96 -8.71
C VAL A 318 -30.06 -0.58 -9.16
N TRP A 319 -30.71 0.33 -8.43
CA TRP A 319 -32.11 0.69 -8.67
C TRP A 319 -32.22 2.07 -9.33
N THR A 320 -31.88 2.10 -10.61
CA THR A 320 -31.88 3.27 -11.47
C THR A 320 -32.83 3.06 -12.67
N LYS A 321 -32.66 3.81 -13.76
CA LYS A 321 -33.41 3.56 -15.00
C LYS A 321 -33.13 2.16 -15.55
N GLU A 322 -31.89 1.76 -15.59
CA GLU A 322 -31.46 0.40 -15.89
C GLU A 322 -31.22 -0.34 -14.58
N LYS A 323 -32.16 -1.21 -14.23
CA LYS A 323 -32.09 -1.98 -13.00
C LYS A 323 -31.11 -3.13 -13.17
N ARG A 324 -30.14 -3.27 -12.25
CA ARG A 324 -29.14 -4.34 -12.28
C ARG A 324 -29.04 -5.05 -10.94
N ILE A 325 -28.62 -6.29 -11.00
CA ILE A 325 -28.24 -7.09 -9.86
C ILE A 325 -26.77 -7.47 -9.98
N ILE A 326 -26.01 -7.24 -8.92
CA ILE A 326 -24.61 -7.63 -8.80
C ILE A 326 -24.54 -8.68 -7.71
N THR A 327 -23.98 -9.83 -8.01
CA THR A 327 -23.82 -10.96 -7.10
C THR A 327 -22.35 -11.18 -6.75
N GLY A 328 -22.08 -11.99 -5.72
CA GLY A 328 -20.71 -12.41 -5.40
C GLY A 328 -20.01 -13.10 -6.57
N SER A 329 -20.76 -13.80 -7.43
CA SER A 329 -20.20 -14.44 -8.63
C SER A 329 -19.69 -13.43 -9.67
N ASP A 330 -20.35 -12.29 -9.81
CA ASP A 330 -19.92 -11.22 -10.71
C ASP A 330 -18.62 -10.60 -10.21
N LEU A 331 -18.54 -10.33 -8.90
CA LEU A 331 -17.35 -9.80 -8.25
C LEU A 331 -16.18 -10.77 -8.37
N LEU A 332 -16.41 -12.06 -8.11
CA LEU A 332 -15.40 -13.10 -8.26
C LEU A 332 -14.92 -13.23 -9.71
N GLY A 333 -15.84 -13.16 -10.68
CA GLY A 333 -15.51 -13.18 -12.10
C GLY A 333 -14.58 -12.02 -12.51
N ARG A 334 -14.75 -10.85 -11.90
CA ARG A 334 -13.86 -9.70 -12.09
C ARG A 334 -12.49 -9.93 -11.43
N LEU A 335 -12.47 -10.39 -10.19
CA LEU A 335 -11.23 -10.66 -9.47
C LEU A 335 -10.35 -11.71 -10.16
N LEU A 336 -10.98 -12.70 -10.79
CA LEU A 336 -10.27 -13.77 -11.52
C LEU A 336 -10.05 -13.45 -13.00
N ARG A 337 -10.32 -12.24 -13.45
CA ARG A 337 -10.14 -11.84 -14.85
C ARG A 337 -8.67 -11.94 -15.27
N GLY A 338 -8.42 -12.72 -16.34
CA GLY A 338 -7.06 -12.98 -16.83
C GLY A 338 -6.25 -13.99 -16.02
N ILE A 339 -6.80 -14.46 -14.89
CA ILE A 339 -6.25 -15.56 -14.08
C ILE A 339 -6.91 -16.87 -14.50
N SER A 340 -8.24 -16.88 -14.58
CA SER A 340 -9.02 -18.05 -15.03
C SER A 340 -9.02 -18.17 -16.56
N THR A 341 -9.02 -19.40 -17.06
CA THR A 341 -9.15 -19.70 -18.50
C THR A 341 -10.57 -19.41 -18.95
N LYS A 342 -10.76 -18.52 -19.93
CA LYS A 342 -12.06 -18.32 -20.56
C LYS A 342 -12.37 -19.48 -21.49
N GLU A 343 -13.29 -20.36 -21.13
CA GLU A 343 -13.96 -21.20 -22.11
C GLU A 343 -15.02 -20.37 -22.86
N VAL A 344 -14.78 -20.09 -24.12
CA VAL A 344 -15.79 -19.51 -25.01
C VAL A 344 -16.75 -20.63 -25.37
N LYS A 345 -18.00 -20.56 -24.90
CA LYS A 345 -19.04 -21.48 -25.39
C LYS A 345 -19.14 -21.33 -26.91
N PRO A 346 -19.05 -22.45 -27.67
CA PRO A 346 -19.31 -22.37 -29.10
C PRO A 346 -20.74 -21.90 -29.33
N SER A 347 -20.89 -20.90 -30.19
CA SER A 347 -22.15 -20.29 -30.62
C SER A 347 -23.08 -21.27 -31.33
#